data_134c2ba5e1a4d4b9aafa42dc72bfc0fe
#
_entry.id   134c2ba5e1a4d4b9aafa42dc72bfc0fe
#
_cell.length_a   1.000
_cell.length_b   1.000
_cell.length_c   1.000
_cell.angle_alpha   90.00
_cell.angle_beta   90.00
_cell.angle_gamma   90.00
#
_symmetry.space_group_name_H-M   'P 1'
#
loop_
_entity.id
_entity.type
_entity.pdbx_description
1 polymer ?
#
loop_
_entity_poly.entity_id
_entity_poly.type
_entity_poly.pdbx_seq_one_letter_code
_entity_poly.pdbx_strand_id
1 'polypeptide(L)'
;VKKTLIASLLVGTALLAACGNEDGATDHTTGASEHQHSMANTHQNGSMDHEQLVLKDNKGTNTLIFPAILKPDSEKGKNVEYSLTAQAGTTELFNGYETKTYGYNGNLLGPTLRLKEGQHVTIHLKNDLPEATTFHWHGLEVSGKADGGPHALIEPGEEKTIQFTVTQQAATLWYHPHPMGNTAQQVYKGLAGLLYIEDDNVEALNLPNDYGKNDFPIILQDRAFVEGKQLDYSKVANSDGTYGDTMMINGVINPVLKTDKKLVRLRILNGSNARNYNVHFDNDMAFTQIATDGGFLNKPQKMKELLLGAGERAEILVDLSKVKEKHVSLVNDQNVVLLPIDVSDTKSAVNASTKLNTIKVDKALLEQQPTKVVKMEGMRENVTINGKKFDEKRVDFTQKKGETEVWEIDNAITDEGGMIHPFHIHGTQFLVLSVNGEKPEPSLQGYKDTITLQPGQKARIAVKFPYEGMYMFHCHILEHEDNGMMGQIEVK
;
A
#
# COMPACT_ATOMS: atom_id res chain seq x y z
N VAL A 1 -32.38 -22.67 35.08
CA VAL A 1 -33.61 -23.35 34.62
C VAL A 1 -34.13 -22.65 33.38
N LYS A 2 -34.18 -23.39 32.35
CA LYS A 2 -34.86 -23.40 31.05
C LYS A 2 -33.96 -23.18 29.83
N LYS A 3 -33.70 -24.36 29.25
CA LYS A 3 -33.31 -24.55 27.85
C LYS A 3 -34.51 -24.24 26.95
N THR A 4 -34.25 -23.67 25.78
CA THR A 4 -35.15 -23.85 24.62
C THR A 4 -34.33 -24.02 23.37
N LEU A 5 -34.40 -25.18 22.76
CA LEU A 5 -34.06 -25.54 21.39
C LEU A 5 -35.14 -25.04 20.45
N ILE A 6 -34.80 -24.71 19.22
CA ILE A 6 -35.61 -24.83 17.99
C ILE A 6 -34.61 -24.68 16.83
N ALA A 7 -34.29 -25.65 16.06
CA ALA A 7 -34.98 -26.43 15.04
C ALA A 7 -34.77 -25.84 13.64
N SER A 8 -34.04 -26.59 12.85
CA SER A 8 -33.72 -26.46 11.41
C SER A 8 -34.98 -26.60 10.55
N LEU A 9 -35.02 -25.90 9.43
CA LEU A 9 -35.90 -26.26 8.30
C LEU A 9 -35.12 -26.17 6.98
N LEU A 10 -34.91 -27.31 6.37
CA LEU A 10 -34.55 -27.52 4.96
C LEU A 10 -35.82 -27.58 4.10
N VAL A 11 -35.82 -26.92 2.95
CA VAL A 11 -36.63 -27.26 1.76
C VAL A 11 -35.87 -26.65 0.57
N GLY A 12 -35.35 -27.28 -0.43
CA GLY A 12 -35.88 -28.35 -1.26
C GLY A 12 -36.13 -27.82 -2.68
N THR A 13 -35.17 -28.08 -3.54
CA THR A 13 -35.11 -28.18 -5.01
C THR A 13 -36.38 -28.03 -5.86
N ALA A 14 -36.24 -27.33 -7.01
CA ALA A 14 -36.82 -27.82 -8.30
C ALA A 14 -36.08 -27.21 -9.52
N LEU A 15 -35.50 -28.08 -10.32
CA LEU A 15 -35.08 -27.85 -11.72
C LEU A 15 -36.31 -27.70 -12.63
N LEU A 16 -36.18 -26.87 -13.67
CA LEU A 16 -36.88 -27.12 -14.95
C LEU A 16 -36.04 -26.50 -16.08
N ALA A 17 -35.62 -27.39 -16.98
CA ALA A 17 -35.04 -27.08 -18.27
C ALA A 17 -36.15 -26.93 -19.34
N ALA A 18 -35.96 -26.07 -20.31
CA ALA A 18 -36.59 -26.20 -21.62
C ALA A 18 -35.76 -25.54 -22.72
N CYS A 19 -35.43 -26.35 -23.70
CA CYS A 19 -34.75 -26.03 -24.95
C CYS A 19 -35.74 -25.34 -25.95
N GLY A 20 -35.19 -24.67 -26.96
CA GLY A 20 -35.88 -24.25 -28.16
C GLY A 20 -34.96 -23.53 -29.14
N ASN A 21 -34.54 -24.25 -30.20
CA ASN A 21 -33.91 -23.81 -31.44
C ASN A 21 -34.85 -22.90 -32.24
N GLU A 22 -34.46 -22.11 -33.21
CA GLU A 22 -33.81 -22.24 -34.49
C GLU A 22 -33.93 -20.95 -35.32
N ASP A 23 -32.90 -20.72 -36.10
CA ASP A 23 -32.74 -20.38 -37.52
C ASP A 23 -33.21 -19.06 -38.16
N GLY A 24 -32.29 -18.58 -39.01
CA GLY A 24 -32.57 -18.04 -40.33
C GLY A 24 -31.98 -16.69 -40.68
N ALA A 25 -30.80 -16.68 -41.23
CA ALA A 25 -30.31 -16.47 -42.61
C ALA A 25 -30.52 -15.08 -43.27
N THR A 26 -29.34 -14.52 -43.69
CA THR A 26 -29.00 -13.82 -44.97
C THR A 26 -29.73 -12.52 -45.33
N ASP A 27 -29.11 -11.46 -45.84
CA ASP A 27 -28.25 -11.30 -47.03
C ASP A 27 -27.75 -9.84 -47.17
N HIS A 28 -26.55 -9.66 -47.73
CA HIS A 28 -25.92 -8.62 -48.55
C HIS A 28 -26.45 -7.17 -48.67
N THR A 29 -25.59 -6.14 -48.57
CA THR A 29 -24.84 -5.55 -49.69
C THR A 29 -24.00 -4.32 -49.29
N THR A 30 -22.75 -4.37 -49.72
CA THR A 30 -21.84 -3.36 -50.32
C THR A 30 -21.89 -1.86 -49.95
N GLY A 31 -20.72 -1.31 -49.60
CA GLY A 31 -20.29 -0.07 -50.19
C GLY A 31 -19.47 0.89 -49.34
N ALA A 32 -18.21 1.00 -49.73
CA ALA A 32 -17.33 2.18 -49.67
C ALA A 32 -16.61 2.56 -48.39
N SER A 33 -15.32 2.53 -48.59
CA SER A 33 -14.18 2.94 -47.75
C SER A 33 -14.19 4.41 -47.31
N GLU A 34 -13.86 4.65 -46.05
CA GLU A 34 -13.02 5.80 -45.65
C GLU A 34 -12.08 5.39 -44.55
N HIS A 35 -10.79 5.59 -44.80
CA HIS A 35 -9.70 5.34 -43.86
C HIS A 35 -9.74 6.38 -42.72
N GLN A 36 -10.07 5.93 -41.52
CA GLN A 36 -9.65 6.61 -40.29
C GLN A 36 -8.86 5.61 -39.46
N HIS A 37 -7.58 5.91 -39.27
CA HIS A 37 -6.74 5.21 -38.31
C HIS A 37 -7.27 5.53 -36.91
N SER A 38 -8.06 4.63 -36.36
CA SER A 38 -8.34 4.54 -34.95
C SER A 38 -7.47 3.41 -34.41
N MET A 39 -6.45 3.75 -33.66
CA MET A 39 -5.74 2.80 -32.80
C MET A 39 -6.72 2.38 -31.69
N ALA A 40 -7.51 1.38 -31.93
CA ALA A 40 -8.26 0.67 -30.91
C ALA A 40 -7.29 -0.27 -30.22
N ASN A 41 -6.76 0.13 -29.07
CA ASN A 41 -6.23 -0.81 -28.10
C ASN A 41 -7.36 -1.69 -27.61
N THR A 42 -7.57 -2.81 -28.29
CA THR A 42 -8.38 -3.90 -27.78
C THR A 42 -7.59 -4.60 -26.68
N HIS A 43 -7.64 -4.06 -25.46
CA HIS A 43 -7.42 -4.88 -24.29
C HIS A 43 -8.59 -5.87 -24.24
N GLN A 44 -8.33 -7.12 -24.61
CA GLN A 44 -9.20 -8.22 -24.24
C GLN A 44 -9.17 -8.33 -22.71
N ASN A 45 -10.18 -7.74 -22.05
CA ASN A 45 -10.51 -8.07 -20.67
C ASN A 45 -11.10 -9.48 -20.66
N GLY A 46 -10.21 -10.49 -20.64
CA GLY A 46 -10.57 -11.79 -20.10
C GLY A 46 -10.78 -11.61 -18.60
N SER A 47 -11.87 -12.08 -18.04
CA SER A 47 -12.13 -12.03 -16.60
C SER A 47 -10.93 -12.61 -15.86
N MET A 48 -10.26 -11.77 -15.05
CA MET A 48 -9.13 -12.16 -14.20
C MET A 48 -9.68 -12.73 -12.89
N ASP A 49 -10.33 -13.89 -12.95
CA ASP A 49 -10.95 -14.53 -11.77
C ASP A 49 -10.23 -15.81 -11.40
N HIS A 50 -8.92 -15.69 -11.12
CA HIS A 50 -8.17 -16.76 -10.52
C HIS A 50 -8.44 -16.85 -9.00
N GLU A 51 -8.27 -18.03 -8.43
CA GLU A 51 -8.54 -18.28 -7.01
C GLU A 51 -7.68 -17.39 -6.10
N GLN A 52 -8.29 -16.78 -5.10
CA GLN A 52 -7.58 -16.13 -4.01
C GLN A 52 -6.96 -17.19 -3.11
N LEU A 53 -5.63 -17.25 -3.06
CA LEU A 53 -4.93 -18.30 -2.35
C LEU A 53 -4.84 -18.00 -0.85
N VAL A 54 -4.89 -19.06 -0.06
CA VAL A 54 -4.66 -19.00 1.39
C VAL A 54 -3.17 -18.92 1.67
N LEU A 55 -2.76 -17.93 2.47
CA LEU A 55 -1.37 -17.74 2.85
C LEU A 55 -0.86 -18.92 3.66
N LYS A 56 0.33 -19.41 3.34
CA LYS A 56 1.03 -20.48 4.05
C LYS A 56 2.02 -19.90 5.06
N ASP A 57 2.31 -20.66 6.10
CA ASP A 57 3.32 -20.31 7.09
C ASP A 57 4.67 -20.00 6.44
N ASN A 58 5.27 -18.90 6.83
CA ASN A 58 6.68 -18.63 6.61
C ASN A 58 7.52 -19.61 7.43
N LYS A 59 8.32 -20.44 6.77
CA LYS A 59 9.11 -21.49 7.40
C LYS A 59 10.44 -20.99 7.98
N GLY A 60 10.80 -19.72 7.83
CA GLY A 60 12.03 -19.16 8.36
C GLY A 60 13.31 -19.80 7.83
N THR A 61 13.29 -20.25 6.57
CA THR A 61 14.41 -21.02 5.98
C THR A 61 15.55 -20.14 5.44
N ASN A 62 15.26 -18.86 5.18
CA ASN A 62 16.20 -17.91 4.60
C ASN A 62 16.48 -16.77 5.56
N THR A 63 17.69 -16.22 5.54
CA THR A 63 18.01 -15.03 6.32
C THR A 63 17.32 -13.81 5.70
N LEU A 64 16.63 -13.01 6.53
CA LEU A 64 16.09 -11.73 6.10
C LEU A 64 17.22 -10.78 5.72
N ILE A 65 17.10 -10.18 4.54
CA ILE A 65 17.99 -9.11 4.07
C ILE A 65 17.24 -7.78 4.07
N PHE A 66 17.98 -6.68 4.02
CA PHE A 66 17.40 -5.34 4.03
C PHE A 66 17.76 -4.61 2.74
N PRO A 67 16.83 -3.83 2.16
CA PRO A 67 17.14 -3.00 1.00
C PRO A 67 18.33 -2.08 1.29
N ALA A 68 19.24 -1.94 0.35
CA ALA A 68 20.36 -1.03 0.51
C ALA A 68 19.85 0.42 0.61
N ILE A 69 20.51 1.27 1.42
CA ILE A 69 20.23 2.70 1.42
C ILE A 69 20.81 3.30 0.13
N LEU A 70 20.00 4.01 -0.64
CA LEU A 70 20.46 4.70 -1.84
C LEU A 70 21.38 5.86 -1.46
N LYS A 71 22.59 5.83 -2.01
CA LYS A 71 23.53 6.94 -1.84
C LYS A 71 23.21 8.03 -2.84
N PRO A 72 23.29 9.31 -2.47
CA PRO A 72 23.14 10.40 -3.43
C PRO A 72 24.29 10.39 -4.45
N ASP A 73 23.96 10.74 -5.70
CA ASP A 73 24.93 10.96 -6.76
C ASP A 73 25.73 12.24 -6.49
N SER A 74 25.08 13.22 -5.89
CA SER A 74 25.67 14.49 -5.45
C SER A 74 24.99 14.99 -4.17
N GLU A 75 25.80 15.52 -3.24
CA GLU A 75 25.32 16.17 -2.03
C GLU A 75 26.14 17.44 -1.77
N LYS A 76 25.47 18.61 -1.79
CA LYS A 76 26.09 19.93 -1.55
C LYS A 76 25.19 20.74 -0.61
N GLY A 77 25.50 20.69 0.68
CA GLY A 77 24.66 21.30 1.70
C GLY A 77 23.27 20.67 1.75
N LYS A 78 22.23 21.45 1.50
CA LYS A 78 20.85 20.93 1.43
C LYS A 78 20.44 20.41 0.06
N ASN A 79 21.27 20.57 -0.98
CA ASN A 79 20.96 20.06 -2.30
C ASN A 79 21.47 18.63 -2.45
N VAL A 80 20.58 17.72 -2.78
CA VAL A 80 20.89 16.30 -2.97
C VAL A 80 20.32 15.82 -4.30
N GLU A 81 21.07 14.96 -4.98
CA GLU A 81 20.67 14.40 -6.28
C GLU A 81 20.73 12.87 -6.21
N TYR A 82 19.75 12.22 -6.83
CA TYR A 82 19.65 10.78 -6.93
C TYR A 82 19.28 10.36 -8.34
N SER A 83 19.69 9.16 -8.73
CA SER A 83 19.22 8.49 -9.95
C SER A 83 18.47 7.21 -9.57
N LEU A 84 17.30 7.02 -10.19
CA LEU A 84 16.45 5.87 -9.98
C LEU A 84 15.94 5.34 -11.32
N THR A 85 16.29 4.08 -11.63
CA THR A 85 15.92 3.40 -12.87
C THR A 85 14.98 2.25 -12.56
N ALA A 86 13.78 2.26 -13.16
CA ALA A 86 12.90 1.09 -13.19
C ALA A 86 13.38 0.14 -14.29
N GLN A 87 13.61 -1.12 -13.97
CA GLN A 87 14.18 -2.09 -14.89
C GLN A 87 13.61 -3.50 -14.73
N ALA A 88 13.64 -4.26 -15.81
CA ALA A 88 13.36 -5.69 -15.82
C ALA A 88 14.65 -6.48 -15.59
N GLY A 89 14.53 -7.64 -14.95
CA GLY A 89 15.65 -8.53 -14.70
C GLY A 89 15.21 -9.90 -14.25
N THR A 90 16.14 -10.65 -13.68
CA THR A 90 15.88 -11.94 -13.05
C THR A 90 16.42 -11.95 -11.62
N THR A 91 15.72 -12.66 -10.73
CA THR A 91 16.09 -12.83 -9.32
C THR A 91 16.01 -14.30 -8.96
N GLU A 92 17.04 -14.83 -8.31
CA GLU A 92 17.01 -16.19 -7.75
C GLU A 92 16.22 -16.20 -6.44
N LEU A 93 14.89 -16.31 -6.55
CA LEU A 93 13.98 -16.41 -5.39
C LEU A 93 13.93 -17.82 -4.80
N PHE A 94 14.21 -18.81 -5.63
CA PHE A 94 14.33 -20.23 -5.26
C PHE A 94 15.66 -20.76 -5.78
N ASN A 95 16.34 -21.56 -5.00
CA ASN A 95 17.64 -22.11 -5.36
C ASN A 95 17.61 -22.79 -6.74
N GLY A 96 18.42 -22.31 -7.66
CA GLY A 96 18.54 -22.83 -9.03
C GLY A 96 17.43 -22.38 -10.00
N TYR A 97 16.57 -21.42 -9.63
CA TYR A 97 15.53 -20.89 -10.50
C TYR A 97 15.66 -19.38 -10.67
N GLU A 98 15.76 -18.92 -11.90
CA GLU A 98 15.70 -17.50 -12.24
C GLU A 98 14.26 -17.06 -12.47
N THR A 99 13.72 -16.30 -11.53
CA THR A 99 12.39 -15.68 -11.63
C THR A 99 12.49 -14.33 -12.33
N LYS A 100 11.68 -14.09 -13.36
CA LYS A 100 11.58 -12.77 -14.00
C LYS A 100 10.93 -11.78 -13.05
N THR A 101 11.62 -10.67 -12.77
CA THR A 101 11.22 -9.66 -11.81
C THR A 101 11.45 -8.26 -12.35
N TYR A 102 10.84 -7.27 -11.71
CA TYR A 102 11.12 -5.85 -11.90
C TYR A 102 11.71 -5.26 -10.63
N GLY A 103 12.53 -4.23 -10.76
CA GLY A 103 13.07 -3.51 -9.62
C GLY A 103 13.53 -2.10 -9.98
N TYR A 104 13.87 -1.34 -8.93
CA TYR A 104 14.50 -0.03 -9.08
C TYR A 104 15.98 -0.13 -8.72
N ASN A 105 16.86 0.28 -9.64
CA ASN A 105 18.33 0.15 -9.50
C ASN A 105 18.79 -1.27 -9.17
N GLY A 106 18.01 -2.25 -9.54
CA GLY A 106 18.22 -3.67 -9.27
C GLY A 106 17.11 -4.50 -9.90
N ASN A 107 17.11 -5.81 -9.63
CA ASN A 107 16.20 -6.74 -10.29
C ASN A 107 14.90 -7.00 -9.51
N LEU A 108 14.84 -6.62 -8.22
CA LEU A 108 13.67 -6.80 -7.36
C LEU A 108 13.64 -5.73 -6.29
N LEU A 109 12.47 -5.13 -6.06
CA LEU A 109 12.27 -4.00 -5.18
C LEU A 109 13.17 -2.80 -5.56
N GLY A 110 13.36 -1.88 -4.66
CA GLY A 110 14.22 -0.73 -4.79
C GLY A 110 15.02 -0.45 -3.52
N PRO A 111 16.05 0.37 -3.62
CA PRO A 111 16.80 0.83 -2.45
C PRO A 111 15.90 1.70 -1.55
N THR A 112 16.26 1.79 -0.27
CA THR A 112 15.64 2.73 0.65
C THR A 112 16.23 4.13 0.42
N LEU A 113 15.39 5.09 0.03
CA LEU A 113 15.77 6.50 0.02
C LEU A 113 15.70 7.04 1.44
N ARG A 114 16.69 7.86 1.85
CA ARG A 114 16.64 8.60 3.11
C ARG A 114 16.80 10.07 2.82
N LEU A 115 15.76 10.82 3.07
CA LEU A 115 15.69 12.27 2.84
C LEU A 115 15.51 12.98 4.17
N LYS A 116 15.98 14.23 4.27
CA LYS A 116 15.84 15.05 5.47
C LYS A 116 14.96 16.25 5.22
N GLU A 117 14.20 16.63 6.22
CA GLU A 117 13.47 17.90 6.21
C GLU A 117 14.39 19.06 5.84
N GLY A 118 13.92 19.91 4.93
CA GLY A 118 14.67 21.06 4.40
C GLY A 118 15.65 20.75 3.26
N GLN A 119 15.82 19.49 2.85
CA GLN A 119 16.60 19.17 1.65
C GLN A 119 15.88 19.58 0.36
N HIS A 120 16.64 20.08 -0.59
CA HIS A 120 16.24 20.30 -1.98
C HIS A 120 16.68 19.09 -2.79
N VAL A 121 15.72 18.30 -3.21
CA VAL A 121 15.94 16.98 -3.81
C VAL A 121 15.74 17.07 -5.32
N THR A 122 16.69 16.54 -6.08
CA THR A 122 16.55 16.28 -7.51
C THR A 122 16.63 14.77 -7.73
N ILE A 123 15.67 14.19 -8.44
CA ILE A 123 15.70 12.78 -8.81
C ILE A 123 15.62 12.63 -10.31
N HIS A 124 16.62 11.97 -10.88
CA HIS A 124 16.67 11.56 -12.28
C HIS A 124 16.03 10.19 -12.41
N LEU A 125 14.86 10.14 -13.03
CA LEU A 125 14.05 8.95 -13.22
C LEU A 125 14.27 8.39 -14.62
N LYS A 126 14.49 7.08 -14.73
CA LYS A 126 14.65 6.40 -16.00
C LYS A 126 13.74 5.17 -16.08
N ASN A 127 13.13 4.95 -17.22
CA ASN A 127 12.35 3.76 -17.51
C ASN A 127 13.09 2.83 -18.48
N ASP A 128 13.69 1.77 -17.97
CA ASP A 128 14.29 0.68 -18.74
C ASP A 128 13.40 -0.58 -18.75
N LEU A 129 12.09 -0.43 -18.46
CA LEU A 129 11.10 -1.48 -18.62
C LEU A 129 10.64 -1.59 -20.08
N PRO A 130 10.07 -2.74 -20.49
CA PRO A 130 9.48 -2.89 -21.83
C PRO A 130 8.12 -2.20 -22.00
N GLU A 131 7.62 -1.52 -20.97
CA GLU A 131 6.30 -0.87 -20.89
C GLU A 131 6.41 0.47 -20.16
N ALA A 132 5.42 1.35 -20.38
CA ALA A 132 5.36 2.64 -19.69
C ALA A 132 5.17 2.46 -18.17
N THR A 133 5.74 3.36 -17.39
CA THR A 133 5.64 3.36 -15.93
C THR A 133 5.58 4.78 -15.36
N THR A 134 5.37 4.88 -14.06
CA THR A 134 5.54 6.11 -13.29
C THR A 134 6.33 5.82 -12.01
N PHE A 135 6.70 6.88 -11.28
CA PHE A 135 7.34 6.78 -9.96
C PHE A 135 6.50 7.61 -9.00
N HIS A 136 5.52 6.96 -8.36
CA HIS A 136 4.69 7.61 -7.36
C HIS A 136 5.34 7.56 -5.98
N TRP A 137 5.41 8.73 -5.34
CA TRP A 137 5.97 8.90 -3.99
C TRP A 137 4.84 8.85 -2.97
N HIS A 138 4.44 7.63 -2.61
CA HIS A 138 3.30 7.38 -1.74
C HIS A 138 3.51 7.97 -0.33
N GLY A 139 2.71 8.96 -0.01
CA GLY A 139 2.75 9.69 1.27
C GLY A 139 3.64 10.93 1.29
N LEU A 140 4.38 11.23 0.21
CA LEU A 140 5.20 12.42 0.12
C LEU A 140 4.36 13.65 -0.23
N GLU A 141 4.53 14.73 0.53
CA GLU A 141 3.89 16.01 0.27
C GLU A 141 4.71 16.82 -0.74
N VAL A 142 4.31 16.74 -2.00
CA VAL A 142 4.97 17.42 -3.14
C VAL A 142 3.92 18.00 -4.08
N SER A 143 4.37 18.86 -5.01
CA SER A 143 3.49 19.37 -6.07
C SER A 143 2.99 18.24 -6.97
N GLY A 144 1.80 18.39 -7.55
CA GLY A 144 1.25 17.39 -8.47
C GLY A 144 2.16 17.05 -9.65
N LYS A 145 3.06 17.96 -10.05
CA LYS A 145 4.07 17.72 -11.10
C LYS A 145 5.15 16.72 -10.69
N ALA A 146 5.41 16.59 -9.39
CA ALA A 146 6.42 15.69 -8.84
C ALA A 146 5.82 14.42 -8.23
N ASP A 147 4.50 14.32 -8.07
CA ASP A 147 3.77 13.26 -7.39
C ASP A 147 3.94 11.87 -8.03
N GLY A 148 4.02 11.81 -9.36
CA GLY A 148 4.23 10.55 -10.07
C GLY A 148 2.98 9.70 -10.28
N GLY A 149 1.78 10.28 -10.21
CA GLY A 149 0.52 9.63 -10.53
C GLY A 149 0.36 9.31 -12.04
N PRO A 150 -0.82 8.87 -12.49
CA PRO A 150 -1.03 8.37 -13.86
C PRO A 150 -0.75 9.38 -14.97
N HIS A 151 -0.80 10.69 -14.66
CA HIS A 151 -0.43 11.76 -15.61
C HIS A 151 1.09 11.91 -15.83
N ALA A 152 1.92 11.19 -15.10
CA ALA A 152 3.38 11.33 -15.12
C ALA A 152 4.09 10.16 -15.83
N LEU A 153 3.45 9.57 -16.84
CA LEU A 153 3.99 8.43 -17.61
C LEU A 153 5.39 8.75 -18.15
N ILE A 154 6.25 7.76 -18.08
CA ILE A 154 7.59 7.70 -18.69
C ILE A 154 7.60 6.47 -19.59
N GLU A 155 7.76 6.70 -20.89
CA GLU A 155 7.78 5.62 -21.89
C GLU A 155 9.09 4.81 -21.82
N PRO A 156 9.12 3.57 -22.38
CA PRO A 156 10.33 2.78 -22.43
C PRO A 156 11.53 3.52 -23.01
N GLY A 157 12.63 3.58 -22.27
CA GLY A 157 13.86 4.27 -22.65
C GLY A 157 13.88 5.78 -22.37
N GLU A 158 12.76 6.37 -21.91
CA GLU A 158 12.69 7.78 -21.57
C GLU A 158 13.20 8.07 -20.15
N GLU A 159 13.58 9.33 -19.95
CA GLU A 159 14.04 9.88 -18.68
C GLU A 159 13.21 11.12 -18.30
N LYS A 160 13.04 11.33 -16.99
CA LYS A 160 12.37 12.51 -16.44
C LYS A 160 13.11 12.96 -15.18
N THR A 161 13.25 14.25 -14.99
CA THR A 161 13.81 14.82 -13.76
C THR A 161 12.71 15.50 -12.97
N ILE A 162 12.62 15.19 -11.68
CA ILE A 162 11.74 15.88 -10.73
C ILE A 162 12.56 16.60 -9.68
N GLN A 163 11.98 17.65 -9.12
CA GLN A 163 12.58 18.46 -8.05
C GLN A 163 11.52 18.82 -7.02
N PHE A 164 11.89 18.75 -5.76
CA PHE A 164 11.05 19.17 -4.65
C PHE A 164 11.89 19.51 -3.42
N THR A 165 11.26 20.19 -2.47
CA THR A 165 11.83 20.42 -1.13
C THR A 165 11.08 19.56 -0.14
N VAL A 166 11.80 18.85 0.73
CA VAL A 166 11.19 18.07 1.80
C VAL A 166 10.72 19.00 2.91
N THR A 167 9.41 19.07 3.14
CA THR A 167 8.80 19.98 4.15
C THR A 167 8.03 19.24 5.23
N GLN A 168 7.85 17.93 5.10
CA GLN A 168 7.12 17.12 6.07
C GLN A 168 8.02 16.53 7.15
N GLN A 169 7.41 16.17 8.28
CA GLN A 169 8.06 15.55 9.42
C GLN A 169 8.57 14.13 9.12
N ALA A 170 9.38 13.60 10.04
CA ALA A 170 9.88 12.23 9.96
C ALA A 170 8.77 11.20 9.80
N ALA A 171 8.91 10.33 8.81
CA ALA A 171 7.93 9.31 8.47
C ALA A 171 8.56 8.15 7.68
N THR A 172 7.89 7.00 7.69
CA THR A 172 8.18 5.87 6.81
C THR A 172 7.19 5.88 5.65
N LEU A 173 7.66 6.30 4.48
CA LEU A 173 6.93 6.35 3.23
C LEU A 173 7.45 5.25 2.30
N TRP A 174 6.88 5.17 1.10
CA TRP A 174 7.34 4.25 0.08
C TRP A 174 7.15 4.82 -1.33
N TYR A 175 7.65 4.15 -2.35
CA TYR A 175 7.44 4.51 -3.75
C TYR A 175 7.14 3.28 -4.58
N HIS A 176 6.28 3.45 -5.55
CA HIS A 176 5.82 2.39 -6.44
C HIS A 176 5.30 2.96 -7.76
N PRO A 177 5.12 2.14 -8.81
CA PRO A 177 4.55 2.62 -10.07
C PRO A 177 3.04 2.92 -9.91
N HIS A 178 2.53 3.80 -10.76
CA HIS A 178 1.12 4.19 -10.80
C HIS A 178 0.63 4.45 -12.24
N PRO A 179 0.98 3.63 -13.25
CA PRO A 179 0.45 3.78 -14.58
C PRO A 179 -1.01 3.28 -14.61
N MET A 180 -1.88 4.00 -15.31
CA MET A 180 -3.28 3.61 -15.43
C MET A 180 -3.45 2.20 -15.99
N GLY A 181 -4.16 1.32 -15.25
CA GLY A 181 -4.51 -0.04 -15.67
C GLY A 181 -3.36 -1.05 -15.63
N ASN A 182 -2.21 -0.71 -15.06
CA ASN A 182 -1.05 -1.61 -14.97
C ASN A 182 -0.25 -1.49 -13.65
N THR A 183 -0.80 -0.80 -12.66
CA THR A 183 -0.17 -0.65 -11.34
C THR A 183 -0.01 -2.01 -10.65
N ALA A 184 -1.08 -2.79 -10.60
CA ALA A 184 -1.12 -4.08 -9.92
C ALA A 184 -0.07 -5.05 -10.47
N GLN A 185 0.05 -5.17 -11.79
CA GLN A 185 1.02 -6.05 -12.43
C GLN A 185 2.47 -5.61 -12.17
N GLN A 186 2.76 -4.32 -12.27
CA GLN A 186 4.11 -3.80 -12.08
C GLN A 186 4.58 -3.94 -10.62
N VAL A 187 3.71 -3.65 -9.65
CA VAL A 187 4.00 -3.90 -8.22
C VAL A 187 4.15 -5.39 -7.94
N TYR A 188 3.28 -6.22 -8.52
CA TYR A 188 3.37 -7.68 -8.35
C TYR A 188 4.71 -8.25 -8.85
N LYS A 189 5.24 -7.71 -9.94
CA LYS A 189 6.56 -8.10 -10.49
C LYS A 189 7.75 -7.61 -9.67
N GLY A 190 7.54 -6.66 -8.72
CA GLY A 190 8.58 -6.28 -7.77
C GLY A 190 8.91 -4.79 -7.66
N LEU A 191 8.19 -3.89 -8.32
CA LEU A 191 8.44 -2.45 -8.23
C LEU A 191 7.85 -1.87 -6.95
N ALA A 192 8.65 -1.77 -5.90
CA ALA A 192 8.37 -1.08 -4.66
C ALA A 192 9.68 -0.73 -3.94
N GLY A 193 9.73 0.38 -3.24
CA GLY A 193 10.88 0.77 -2.42
C GLY A 193 10.46 1.67 -1.26
N LEU A 194 11.25 1.70 -0.19
CA LEU A 194 10.99 2.55 0.98
C LEU A 194 11.59 3.94 0.81
N LEU A 195 10.89 4.92 1.36
CA LEU A 195 11.33 6.31 1.47
C LEU A 195 11.21 6.75 2.93
N TYR A 196 12.32 7.02 3.59
CA TYR A 196 12.35 7.56 4.95
C TYR A 196 12.53 9.07 4.90
N ILE A 197 11.67 9.78 5.63
CA ILE A 197 11.90 11.20 5.95
C ILE A 197 12.45 11.25 7.37
N GLU A 198 13.48 12.03 7.55
CA GLU A 198 14.11 12.34 8.85
C GLU A 198 13.99 13.83 9.14
N ASP A 199 13.83 14.17 10.40
CA ASP A 199 13.83 15.55 10.91
C ASP A 199 14.75 15.68 12.13
N ASP A 200 14.96 16.89 12.59
CA ASP A 200 15.86 17.16 13.72
C ASP A 200 15.34 16.60 15.07
N ASN A 201 14.07 16.18 15.14
CA ASN A 201 13.48 15.65 16.37
C ASN A 201 13.79 14.17 16.60
N VAL A 202 14.11 13.41 15.56
CA VAL A 202 14.28 11.94 15.62
C VAL A 202 15.39 11.54 16.62
N GLU A 203 16.51 12.24 16.62
CA GLU A 203 17.64 11.93 17.52
C GLU A 203 17.26 12.10 19.00
N ALA A 204 16.43 13.13 19.31
CA ALA A 204 15.98 13.41 20.67
C ALA A 204 15.00 12.35 21.21
N LEU A 205 14.38 11.55 20.35
CA LEU A 205 13.40 10.52 20.74
C LEU A 205 14.04 9.25 21.31
N ASN A 206 15.37 9.10 21.17
CA ASN A 206 16.11 7.94 21.66
C ASN A 206 15.48 6.59 21.25
N LEU A 207 15.11 6.49 19.99
CA LEU A 207 14.53 5.28 19.38
C LEU A 207 15.64 4.40 18.79
N PRO A 208 15.41 3.09 18.65
CA PRO A 208 16.26 2.27 17.78
C PRO A 208 16.32 2.90 16.37
N ASN A 209 17.53 3.18 15.88
CA ASN A 209 17.76 3.91 14.62
C ASN A 209 18.97 3.38 13.81
N ASP A 210 19.56 2.26 14.22
CA ASP A 210 20.65 1.62 13.48
C ASP A 210 20.05 0.65 12.44
N TYR A 211 19.97 1.13 11.19
CA TYR A 211 19.33 0.46 10.08
C TYR A 211 19.88 -0.96 9.86
N GLY A 212 18.99 -1.94 9.82
CA GLY A 212 19.32 -3.36 9.66
C GLY A 212 19.93 -4.03 10.91
N LYS A 213 20.02 -3.32 12.06
CA LYS A 213 20.55 -3.90 13.31
C LYS A 213 19.56 -3.82 14.47
N ASN A 214 18.85 -2.69 14.65
CA ASN A 214 17.78 -2.53 15.62
C ASN A 214 16.60 -1.70 15.07
N ASP A 215 16.75 -1.12 13.88
CA ASP A 215 15.71 -0.45 13.10
C ASP A 215 15.58 -1.20 11.77
N PHE A 216 14.51 -2.00 11.66
CA PHE A 216 14.32 -2.97 10.58
C PHE A 216 13.21 -2.54 9.63
N PRO A 217 13.53 -2.31 8.33
CA PRO A 217 12.50 -2.22 7.30
C PRO A 217 11.85 -3.58 7.08
N ILE A 218 10.52 -3.63 7.02
CA ILE A 218 9.73 -4.84 6.84
C ILE A 218 8.68 -4.58 5.76
N ILE A 219 8.97 -4.95 4.52
CA ILE A 219 8.03 -4.86 3.40
C ILE A 219 7.32 -6.21 3.29
N LEU A 220 6.07 -6.28 3.75
CA LEU A 220 5.24 -7.48 3.65
C LEU A 220 4.65 -7.57 2.25
N GLN A 221 4.82 -8.71 1.59
CA GLN A 221 4.21 -9.02 0.30
C GLN A 221 3.84 -10.49 0.25
N ASP A 222 2.76 -10.81 -0.44
CA ASP A 222 2.38 -12.19 -0.74
C ASP A 222 2.42 -12.42 -2.25
N ARG A 223 2.89 -13.59 -2.66
CA ARG A 223 3.03 -13.95 -4.07
C ARG A 223 2.55 -15.39 -4.31
N ALA A 224 2.11 -15.66 -5.51
CA ALA A 224 1.89 -16.99 -6.04
C ALA A 224 2.87 -17.26 -7.17
N PHE A 225 3.47 -18.44 -7.17
CA PHE A 225 4.42 -18.83 -8.19
C PHE A 225 3.81 -19.91 -9.08
N VAL A 226 3.90 -19.71 -10.38
CA VAL A 226 3.45 -20.66 -11.39
C VAL A 226 4.61 -21.58 -11.82
N GLU A 227 4.39 -22.42 -12.82
CA GLU A 227 5.40 -23.33 -13.39
C GLU A 227 6.75 -22.62 -13.63
N GLY A 228 7.86 -23.30 -13.28
CA GLY A 228 9.20 -22.72 -13.38
C GLY A 228 9.51 -21.64 -12.34
N LYS A 229 8.71 -21.55 -11.26
CA LYS A 229 8.87 -20.54 -10.20
C LYS A 229 8.79 -19.10 -10.71
N GLN A 230 7.90 -18.84 -11.66
CA GLN A 230 7.71 -17.50 -12.23
C GLN A 230 6.59 -16.72 -11.55
N LEU A 231 6.72 -15.38 -11.53
CA LEU A 231 5.70 -14.42 -11.18
C LEU A 231 4.89 -14.07 -12.44
N ASP A 232 4.01 -14.97 -12.88
CA ASP A 232 3.11 -14.72 -13.99
C ASP A 232 1.78 -14.15 -13.50
N TYR A 233 1.71 -12.82 -13.47
CA TYR A 233 0.53 -12.10 -12.97
C TYR A 233 -0.75 -12.51 -13.70
N SER A 234 -0.69 -12.71 -15.02
CA SER A 234 -1.87 -13.07 -15.83
C SER A 234 -2.50 -14.42 -15.44
N LYS A 235 -1.73 -15.30 -14.77
CA LYS A 235 -2.20 -16.61 -14.30
C LYS A 235 -2.67 -16.64 -12.86
N VAL A 236 -2.54 -15.53 -12.12
CA VAL A 236 -2.86 -15.49 -10.68
C VAL A 236 -3.71 -14.29 -10.29
N ALA A 237 -3.86 -13.33 -11.20
CA ALA A 237 -4.62 -12.11 -10.94
C ALA A 237 -6.10 -12.40 -10.68
N ASN A 238 -6.68 -11.63 -9.78
CA ASN A 238 -8.09 -11.67 -9.43
C ASN A 238 -8.62 -10.26 -9.30
N SER A 239 -9.78 -9.98 -9.89
CA SER A 239 -10.35 -8.62 -9.92
C SER A 239 -10.75 -8.08 -8.55
N ASP A 240 -10.99 -8.94 -7.55
CA ASP A 240 -11.19 -8.55 -6.15
C ASP A 240 -9.88 -8.37 -5.37
N GLY A 241 -8.75 -8.49 -6.04
CA GLY A 241 -7.41 -8.43 -5.47
C GLY A 241 -6.63 -9.73 -5.60
N THR A 242 -5.37 -9.62 -5.94
CA THR A 242 -4.48 -10.77 -6.11
C THR A 242 -3.89 -11.19 -4.78
N TYR A 243 -4.19 -12.41 -4.36
CA TYR A 243 -3.75 -13.03 -3.11
C TYR A 243 -2.85 -14.22 -3.39
N GLY A 244 -1.62 -14.16 -2.91
CA GLY A 244 -0.65 -15.25 -3.01
C GLY A 244 -0.68 -16.19 -1.81
N ASP A 245 -0.05 -17.35 -1.95
CA ASP A 245 0.10 -18.33 -0.87
C ASP A 245 1.48 -18.29 -0.18
N THR A 246 2.39 -17.52 -0.73
CA THR A 246 3.81 -17.49 -0.30
C THR A 246 4.18 -16.13 0.24
N MET A 247 4.62 -16.09 1.51
CA MET A 247 5.08 -14.87 2.16
C MET A 247 6.46 -14.47 1.65
N MET A 248 6.56 -13.20 1.22
CA MET A 248 7.82 -12.54 0.91
C MET A 248 8.00 -11.32 1.82
N ILE A 249 9.17 -11.17 2.41
CA ILE A 249 9.53 -9.96 3.14
C ILE A 249 10.84 -9.41 2.59
N ASN A 250 10.84 -8.15 2.22
CA ASN A 250 11.98 -7.48 1.58
C ASN A 250 12.50 -8.22 0.34
N GLY A 251 11.59 -8.89 -0.40
CA GLY A 251 11.96 -9.70 -1.56
C GLY A 251 12.53 -11.08 -1.24
N VAL A 252 12.56 -11.50 0.01
CA VAL A 252 13.01 -12.83 0.44
C VAL A 252 11.83 -13.73 0.74
N ILE A 253 11.85 -14.95 0.19
CA ILE A 253 10.84 -15.98 0.48
C ILE A 253 11.19 -16.69 1.78
N ASN A 254 10.19 -16.89 2.63
CA ASN A 254 10.34 -17.56 3.91
C ASN A 254 11.51 -17.05 4.77
N PRO A 255 11.65 -15.72 5.00
CA PRO A 255 12.75 -15.18 5.78
C PRO A 255 12.57 -15.39 7.28
N VAL A 256 13.69 -15.37 8.02
CA VAL A 256 13.74 -15.23 9.48
C VAL A 256 14.56 -13.99 9.84
N LEU A 257 14.04 -13.17 10.75
CA LEU A 257 14.79 -12.06 11.36
C LEU A 257 15.63 -12.61 12.52
N LYS A 258 16.94 -12.40 12.46
CA LYS A 258 17.87 -12.75 13.55
C LYS A 258 18.40 -11.48 14.20
N THR A 259 18.31 -11.38 15.52
CA THR A 259 18.78 -10.20 16.25
C THR A 259 19.35 -10.54 17.63
N ASP A 260 20.30 -9.72 18.08
CA ASP A 260 20.86 -9.75 19.45
C ASP A 260 20.36 -8.57 20.30
N LYS A 261 19.36 -7.81 19.81
CA LYS A 261 18.85 -6.61 20.47
C LYS A 261 17.63 -6.91 21.32
N LYS A 262 17.52 -6.29 22.50
CA LYS A 262 16.34 -6.39 23.38
C LYS A 262 15.17 -5.57 22.87
N LEU A 263 15.43 -4.36 22.40
CA LEU A 263 14.46 -3.45 21.84
C LEU A 263 14.75 -3.25 20.37
N VAL A 264 13.78 -3.55 19.54
CA VAL A 264 13.87 -3.35 18.09
C VAL A 264 12.70 -2.49 17.58
N ARG A 265 12.95 -1.75 16.51
CA ARG A 265 11.96 -1.00 15.77
C ARG A 265 11.69 -1.74 14.46
N LEU A 266 10.44 -2.10 14.23
CA LEU A 266 10.00 -2.64 12.95
C LEU A 266 9.23 -1.54 12.21
N ARG A 267 9.70 -1.17 11.03
CA ARG A 267 9.02 -0.25 10.11
C ARG A 267 8.30 -1.08 9.07
N ILE A 268 7.02 -1.33 9.32
CA ILE A 268 6.21 -2.27 8.53
C ILE A 268 5.49 -1.51 7.44
N LEU A 269 5.69 -1.95 6.19
CA LEU A 269 4.89 -1.59 5.04
C LEU A 269 4.07 -2.81 4.62
N ASN A 270 2.77 -2.66 4.49
CA ASN A 270 1.98 -3.62 3.73
C ASN A 270 2.09 -3.28 2.24
N GLY A 271 3.01 -3.95 1.55
CA GLY A 271 3.30 -3.80 0.12
C GLY A 271 2.63 -4.87 -0.75
N SER A 272 1.63 -5.59 -0.23
CA SER A 272 0.82 -6.54 -1.00
C SER A 272 -0.14 -5.81 -1.94
N ASN A 273 -0.54 -6.48 -3.01
CA ASN A 273 -1.52 -5.91 -3.96
C ASN A 273 -2.88 -5.63 -3.30
N ALA A 274 -3.34 -6.55 -2.42
CA ALA A 274 -4.69 -6.50 -1.86
C ALA A 274 -4.81 -7.02 -0.43
N ARG A 275 -3.92 -7.92 0.01
CA ARG A 275 -4.05 -8.59 1.31
C ARG A 275 -3.91 -7.60 2.46
N ASN A 276 -4.86 -7.65 3.40
CA ASN A 276 -4.78 -6.96 4.68
C ASN A 276 -4.12 -7.89 5.72
N TYR A 277 -3.34 -7.33 6.63
CA TYR A 277 -2.69 -8.08 7.70
C TYR A 277 -3.12 -7.51 9.05
N ASN A 278 -3.83 -8.30 9.87
CA ASN A 278 -4.02 -7.99 11.27
C ASN A 278 -2.91 -8.69 12.06
N VAL A 279 -1.83 -7.96 12.32
CA VAL A 279 -0.59 -8.53 12.87
C VAL A 279 -0.60 -8.59 14.38
N HIS A 280 -0.15 -9.71 14.95
CA HIS A 280 0.09 -9.92 16.38
C HIS A 280 1.24 -10.92 16.58
N PHE A 281 1.67 -11.12 17.83
CA PHE A 281 2.69 -12.11 18.15
C PHE A 281 2.05 -13.43 18.59
N ASP A 282 2.62 -14.56 18.15
CA ASP A 282 2.15 -15.93 18.44
C ASP A 282 2.10 -16.28 19.93
N ASN A 283 2.90 -15.58 20.76
CA ASN A 283 2.93 -15.71 22.22
C ASN A 283 2.07 -14.67 22.95
N ASP A 284 1.19 -13.96 22.24
CA ASP A 284 0.28 -12.91 22.75
C ASP A 284 1.00 -11.74 23.47
N MET A 285 2.29 -11.53 23.20
CA MET A 285 3.02 -10.39 23.75
C MET A 285 2.55 -9.08 23.14
N ALA A 286 2.50 -8.04 23.97
CA ALA A 286 2.23 -6.70 23.49
C ALA A 286 3.44 -6.07 22.85
N PHE A 287 3.20 -5.21 21.84
CA PHE A 287 4.15 -4.31 21.24
C PHE A 287 3.68 -2.86 21.38
N THR A 288 4.50 -1.91 20.94
CA THR A 288 4.18 -0.49 21.08
C THR A 288 4.24 0.19 19.73
N GLN A 289 3.09 0.63 19.22
CA GLN A 289 3.05 1.47 18.01
C GLN A 289 3.58 2.87 18.35
N ILE A 290 4.47 3.40 17.51
CA ILE A 290 5.06 4.74 17.67
C ILE A 290 4.76 5.65 16.50
N ALA A 291 4.44 5.11 15.31
CA ALA A 291 4.13 5.91 14.13
C ALA A 291 3.05 5.26 13.26
N THR A 292 2.38 6.10 12.49
CA THR A 292 1.47 5.78 11.38
C THR A 292 2.13 6.13 10.05
N ASP A 293 1.35 6.15 8.95
CA ASP A 293 1.86 6.42 7.59
C ASP A 293 2.67 7.72 7.51
N GLY A 294 2.16 8.79 8.10
CA GLY A 294 2.72 10.14 7.98
C GLY A 294 3.61 10.58 9.15
N GLY A 295 3.99 9.66 10.04
CA GLY A 295 4.95 9.94 11.10
C GLY A 295 4.51 9.55 12.50
N PHE A 296 5.23 10.09 13.50
CA PHE A 296 5.04 9.69 14.88
C PHE A 296 3.67 10.05 15.46
N LEU A 297 3.13 9.14 16.26
CA LEU A 297 2.02 9.42 17.18
C LEU A 297 2.44 10.43 18.25
N ASN A 298 1.49 11.11 18.90
CA ASN A 298 1.81 11.97 20.04
C ASN A 298 2.46 11.22 21.20
N LYS A 299 2.02 9.98 21.42
CA LYS A 299 2.52 9.09 22.49
C LYS A 299 2.57 7.65 21.98
N PRO A 300 3.50 6.85 22.50
CA PRO A 300 3.53 5.42 22.25
C PRO A 300 2.21 4.75 22.63
N GLN A 301 1.69 3.86 21.80
CA GLN A 301 0.45 3.11 22.02
C GLN A 301 0.76 1.63 22.19
N LYS A 302 0.56 1.12 23.43
CA LYS A 302 0.73 -0.31 23.70
C LYS A 302 -0.49 -1.06 23.19
N MET A 303 -0.26 -2.11 22.40
CA MET A 303 -1.30 -2.95 21.83
C MET A 303 -0.83 -4.37 21.62
N LYS A 304 -1.73 -5.27 21.24
CA LYS A 304 -1.42 -6.67 20.96
C LYS A 304 -1.63 -7.02 19.49
N GLU A 305 -2.45 -6.26 18.80
CA GLU A 305 -2.78 -6.47 17.37
C GLU A 305 -2.84 -5.14 16.63
N LEU A 306 -2.57 -5.16 15.34
CA LEU A 306 -2.61 -3.99 14.48
C LEU A 306 -3.02 -4.40 13.06
N LEU A 307 -4.13 -3.82 12.58
CA LEU A 307 -4.57 -3.98 11.19
C LEU A 307 -3.78 -3.05 10.29
N LEU A 308 -3.23 -3.61 9.22
CA LEU A 308 -2.56 -2.91 8.14
C LEU A 308 -3.20 -3.32 6.80
N GLY A 309 -3.94 -2.43 6.18
CA GLY A 309 -4.41 -2.60 4.81
C GLY A 309 -3.30 -2.35 3.79
N ALA A 310 -3.54 -2.74 2.55
CA ALA A 310 -2.59 -2.51 1.46
C ALA A 310 -2.22 -1.02 1.34
N GLY A 311 -0.93 -0.72 1.29
CA GLY A 311 -0.38 0.64 1.26
C GLY A 311 -0.14 1.28 2.62
N GLU A 312 -0.71 0.77 3.72
CA GLU A 312 -0.50 1.32 5.06
C GLU A 312 0.88 0.99 5.62
N ARG A 313 1.39 1.88 6.47
CA ARG A 313 2.63 1.71 7.22
C ARG A 313 2.36 1.90 8.70
N ALA A 314 3.16 1.22 9.51
CA ALA A 314 3.27 1.49 10.93
C ALA A 314 4.70 1.24 11.41
N GLU A 315 5.08 1.93 12.46
CA GLU A 315 6.31 1.63 13.17
C GLU A 315 5.98 1.14 14.58
N ILE A 316 6.55 -0.01 14.92
CA ILE A 316 6.35 -0.63 16.21
C ILE A 316 7.67 -0.89 16.94
N LEU A 317 7.67 -0.70 18.24
CA LEU A 317 8.74 -1.14 19.13
C LEU A 317 8.38 -2.49 19.73
N VAL A 318 9.31 -3.43 19.66
CA VAL A 318 9.17 -4.78 20.19
C VAL A 318 10.22 -5.02 21.26
N ASP A 319 9.78 -5.29 22.49
CA ASP A 319 10.67 -5.62 23.63
C ASP A 319 10.91 -7.14 23.67
N LEU A 320 11.96 -7.56 22.99
CA LEU A 320 12.35 -8.96 22.87
C LEU A 320 12.97 -9.54 24.16
N SER A 321 13.23 -8.71 25.18
CA SER A 321 13.69 -9.21 26.49
C SER A 321 12.66 -10.09 27.19
N LYS A 322 11.40 -10.01 26.75
CA LYS A 322 10.28 -10.80 27.27
C LYS A 322 10.12 -12.16 26.60
N VAL A 323 10.86 -12.42 25.51
CA VAL A 323 10.82 -13.68 24.77
C VAL A 323 11.64 -14.73 25.50
N LYS A 324 10.97 -15.72 26.11
CA LYS A 324 11.61 -16.73 26.95
C LYS A 324 12.34 -17.82 26.15
N GLU A 325 11.80 -18.19 24.98
CA GLU A 325 12.28 -19.32 24.18
C GLU A 325 13.27 -18.91 23.08
N LYS A 326 13.77 -17.67 23.11
CA LYS A 326 14.64 -17.10 22.06
C LYS A 326 14.03 -17.15 20.65
N HIS A 327 12.75 -17.37 20.55
CA HIS A 327 11.98 -17.40 19.32
C HIS A 327 10.58 -16.83 19.55
N VAL A 328 10.10 -16.03 18.62
CA VAL A 328 8.72 -15.51 18.56
C VAL A 328 8.38 -15.23 17.12
N SER A 329 7.11 -15.32 16.73
CA SER A 329 6.69 -15.02 15.36
C SER A 329 5.64 -13.92 15.32
N LEU A 330 5.81 -13.01 14.37
CA LEU A 330 4.72 -12.13 13.93
C LEU A 330 3.78 -12.99 13.07
N VAL A 331 2.51 -13.00 13.41
CA VAL A 331 1.46 -13.79 12.73
C VAL A 331 0.29 -12.89 12.34
N ASN A 332 -0.59 -13.37 11.45
CA ASN A 332 -1.85 -12.70 11.10
C ASN A 332 -3.02 -13.21 11.96
N ASP A 333 -4.22 -12.69 11.72
CA ASP A 333 -5.47 -13.07 12.41
C ASP A 333 -5.85 -14.57 12.30
N GLN A 334 -5.31 -15.26 11.30
CA GLN A 334 -5.48 -16.72 11.13
C GLN A 334 -4.34 -17.52 11.77
N ASN A 335 -3.48 -16.86 12.55
CA ASN A 335 -2.25 -17.42 13.14
C ASN A 335 -1.25 -17.99 12.11
N VAL A 336 -1.32 -17.52 10.87
CA VAL A 336 -0.31 -17.84 9.86
C VAL A 336 0.96 -17.07 10.15
N VAL A 337 2.08 -17.77 10.20
CA VAL A 337 3.40 -17.15 10.46
C VAL A 337 3.81 -16.25 9.30
N LEU A 338 3.95 -14.96 9.59
CA LEU A 338 4.44 -13.95 8.65
C LEU A 338 5.96 -13.78 8.76
N LEU A 339 6.48 -13.55 9.97
CA LEU A 339 7.90 -13.33 10.21
C LEU A 339 8.35 -14.01 11.51
N PRO A 340 9.08 -15.13 11.43
CA PRO A 340 9.82 -15.69 12.56
C PRO A 340 10.95 -14.74 12.99
N ILE A 341 11.15 -14.59 14.29
CA ILE A 341 12.20 -13.78 14.90
C ILE A 341 13.00 -14.62 15.87
N ASP A 342 14.27 -14.84 15.56
CA ASP A 342 15.23 -15.53 16.42
C ASP A 342 16.03 -14.51 17.24
N VAL A 343 16.01 -14.67 18.55
CA VAL A 343 16.66 -13.76 19.49
C VAL A 343 17.85 -14.44 20.14
N SER A 344 19.04 -13.96 19.90
CA SER A 344 20.26 -14.42 20.58
C SER A 344 20.46 -13.72 21.93
N ASP A 345 21.63 -13.82 22.56
CA ASP A 345 21.90 -13.15 23.83
C ASP A 345 21.78 -11.64 23.69
N THR A 346 20.81 -11.09 24.42
CA THR A 346 20.40 -9.69 24.27
C THR A 346 21.27 -8.72 25.05
N LYS A 347 21.71 -7.64 24.39
CA LYS A 347 22.38 -6.50 25.01
C LYS A 347 21.35 -5.54 25.65
N SER A 348 21.82 -4.54 26.37
CA SER A 348 20.96 -3.60 27.09
C SER A 348 19.92 -2.94 26.19
N ALA A 349 18.71 -2.80 26.70
CA ALA A 349 17.63 -2.07 26.02
C ALA A 349 17.86 -0.56 26.06
N VAL A 350 17.35 0.13 25.06
CA VAL A 350 17.27 1.59 25.04
C VAL A 350 15.89 2.00 25.56
N ASN A 351 15.83 2.97 26.47
CA ASN A 351 14.56 3.54 26.92
C ASN A 351 14.07 4.58 25.90
N ALA A 352 13.01 4.27 25.19
CA ALA A 352 12.40 5.19 24.23
C ALA A 352 11.65 6.33 24.92
N SER A 353 11.55 7.48 24.25
CA SER A 353 10.77 8.62 24.71
C SER A 353 9.29 8.27 24.86
N THR A 354 8.63 8.87 25.88
CA THR A 354 7.18 8.75 26.11
C THR A 354 6.37 9.83 25.41
N LYS A 355 7.03 10.86 24.86
CA LYS A 355 6.42 11.90 24.02
C LYS A 355 7.12 11.91 22.68
N LEU A 356 6.38 11.63 21.61
CA LEU A 356 6.95 11.45 20.27
C LEU A 356 6.68 12.65 19.36
N ASN A 357 5.51 13.27 19.49
CA ASN A 357 5.05 14.34 18.61
C ASN A 357 4.10 15.31 19.35
N THR A 358 3.64 16.33 18.63
CA THR A 358 2.63 17.29 19.10
C THR A 358 1.63 17.57 17.99
N ILE A 359 0.82 16.55 17.66
CA ILE A 359 -0.30 16.69 16.73
C ILE A 359 -1.48 17.32 17.48
N LYS A 360 -2.03 18.39 16.92
CA LYS A 360 -3.23 19.04 17.43
C LYS A 360 -4.34 18.94 16.41
N VAL A 361 -5.46 18.38 16.82
CA VAL A 361 -6.70 18.42 16.03
C VAL A 361 -7.45 19.69 16.41
N ASP A 362 -7.78 20.52 15.43
CA ASP A 362 -8.67 21.66 15.65
C ASP A 362 -10.07 21.13 15.99
N LYS A 363 -10.57 21.52 17.17
CA LYS A 363 -11.88 21.10 17.65
C LYS A 363 -13.03 21.52 16.74
N ALA A 364 -12.89 22.64 16.03
CA ALA A 364 -13.90 23.10 15.08
C ALA A 364 -14.12 22.09 13.94
N LEU A 365 -13.07 21.34 13.53
CA LEU A 365 -13.17 20.32 12.49
C LEU A 365 -14.01 19.10 12.92
N LEU A 366 -14.10 18.82 14.22
CA LEU A 366 -14.88 17.69 14.74
C LEU A 366 -16.40 17.90 14.52
N GLU A 367 -16.86 19.16 14.51
CA GLU A 367 -18.25 19.53 14.32
C GLU A 367 -18.58 19.96 12.88
N GLN A 368 -17.55 20.22 12.07
CA GLN A 368 -17.72 20.67 10.69
C GLN A 368 -18.31 19.56 9.81
N GLN A 369 -19.35 19.89 9.04
CA GLN A 369 -19.89 18.95 8.05
C GLN A 369 -18.88 18.68 6.94
N PRO A 370 -18.84 17.46 6.40
CA PRO A 370 -17.97 17.14 5.27
C PRO A 370 -18.28 18.02 4.06
N THR A 371 -17.23 18.57 3.45
CA THR A 371 -17.33 19.33 2.19
C THR A 371 -17.28 18.42 0.98
N LYS A 372 -16.72 17.22 1.14
CA LYS A 372 -16.59 16.20 0.10
C LYS A 372 -16.94 14.83 0.68
N VAL A 373 -17.57 14.00 -0.14
CA VAL A 373 -17.85 12.60 0.16
C VAL A 373 -17.22 11.74 -0.89
N VAL A 374 -16.40 10.79 -0.46
CA VAL A 374 -15.81 9.74 -1.29
C VAL A 374 -16.50 8.44 -0.93
N LYS A 375 -17.40 7.98 -1.78
CA LYS A 375 -18.12 6.73 -1.60
C LYS A 375 -17.45 5.66 -2.45
N MET A 376 -16.81 4.69 -1.81
CA MET A 376 -16.22 3.52 -2.44
C MET A 376 -17.28 2.44 -2.57
N GLU A 377 -17.52 1.95 -3.77
CA GLU A 377 -18.63 1.06 -4.08
C GLU A 377 -18.20 -0.08 -5.00
N GLY A 378 -18.75 -1.26 -4.76
CA GLY A 378 -18.64 -2.40 -5.65
C GLY A 378 -17.52 -3.37 -5.31
N MET A 379 -17.39 -4.36 -6.17
CA MET A 379 -16.45 -5.48 -6.08
C MET A 379 -15.99 -5.84 -7.49
N ARG A 380 -14.88 -6.55 -7.61
CA ARG A 380 -14.32 -7.00 -8.88
C ARG A 380 -14.06 -5.83 -9.84
N GLU A 381 -14.42 -6.02 -11.13
CA GLU A 381 -14.34 -4.97 -12.14
C GLU A 381 -15.44 -3.91 -12.04
N ASN A 382 -16.47 -4.12 -11.21
CA ASN A 382 -17.60 -3.20 -11.02
C ASN A 382 -17.37 -2.17 -9.90
N VAL A 383 -16.12 -1.83 -9.64
CA VAL A 383 -15.75 -0.88 -8.61
C VAL A 383 -15.83 0.55 -9.09
N THR A 384 -16.29 1.45 -8.22
CA THR A 384 -16.45 2.87 -8.53
C THR A 384 -16.16 3.76 -7.31
N ILE A 385 -15.88 5.04 -7.57
CA ILE A 385 -15.97 6.11 -6.58
C ILE A 385 -17.12 7.04 -6.99
N ASN A 386 -18.08 7.23 -6.08
CA ASN A 386 -19.28 8.05 -6.30
C ASN A 386 -20.03 7.63 -7.58
N GLY A 387 -20.13 6.32 -7.82
CA GLY A 387 -20.81 5.73 -9.00
C GLY A 387 -20.06 5.93 -10.31
N LYS A 388 -18.78 6.32 -10.29
CA LYS A 388 -17.99 6.60 -11.50
C LYS A 388 -16.68 5.84 -11.47
N LYS A 389 -16.27 5.36 -12.64
CA LYS A 389 -14.89 4.93 -12.88
C LYS A 389 -13.99 6.12 -13.18
N PHE A 390 -12.70 5.95 -12.98
CA PHE A 390 -11.69 6.98 -13.27
C PHE A 390 -11.77 7.43 -14.74
N ASP A 391 -11.63 8.73 -14.91
CA ASP A 391 -11.50 9.40 -16.20
C ASP A 391 -10.44 10.49 -16.04
N GLU A 392 -9.31 10.35 -16.73
CA GLU A 392 -8.15 11.25 -16.61
C GLU A 392 -8.47 12.71 -17.01
N LYS A 393 -9.56 12.93 -17.77
CA LYS A 393 -10.00 14.26 -18.22
C LYS A 393 -10.99 14.92 -17.28
N ARG A 394 -11.55 14.15 -16.31
CA ARG A 394 -12.55 14.65 -15.38
C ARG A 394 -11.91 15.05 -14.06
N VAL A 395 -12.14 16.28 -13.63
CA VAL A 395 -11.84 16.72 -12.27
C VAL A 395 -13.04 16.41 -11.39
N ASP A 396 -12.88 15.53 -10.41
CA ASP A 396 -13.96 15.13 -9.51
C ASP A 396 -14.14 16.14 -8.38
N PHE A 397 -13.05 16.68 -7.85
CA PHE A 397 -13.06 17.68 -6.77
C PHE A 397 -12.08 18.82 -7.04
N THR A 398 -12.31 19.94 -6.35
CA THR A 398 -11.36 21.05 -6.25
C THR A 398 -11.18 21.45 -4.77
N GLN A 399 -9.98 21.90 -4.42
CA GLN A 399 -9.68 22.46 -3.09
C GLN A 399 -8.64 23.55 -3.20
N LYS A 400 -8.67 24.53 -2.29
CA LYS A 400 -7.63 25.55 -2.24
C LYS A 400 -6.43 25.06 -1.45
N LYS A 401 -5.24 25.34 -1.98
CA LYS A 401 -3.98 25.08 -1.29
C LYS A 401 -3.96 25.71 0.10
N GLY A 402 -3.56 24.92 1.08
CA GLY A 402 -3.39 25.37 2.45
C GLY A 402 -4.69 25.46 3.26
N GLU A 403 -5.85 25.35 2.64
CA GLU A 403 -7.12 25.25 3.37
C GLU A 403 -7.33 23.81 3.87
N THR A 404 -7.82 23.69 5.11
CA THR A 404 -8.19 22.38 5.68
C THR A 404 -9.68 22.15 5.43
N GLU A 405 -10.01 21.02 4.81
CA GLU A 405 -11.38 20.59 4.61
C GLU A 405 -11.66 19.26 5.32
N VAL A 406 -12.91 19.04 5.69
CA VAL A 406 -13.36 17.74 6.21
C VAL A 406 -13.96 16.94 5.07
N TRP A 407 -13.42 15.72 4.87
CA TRP A 407 -13.96 14.76 3.93
C TRP A 407 -14.61 13.59 4.68
N GLU A 408 -15.65 13.01 4.11
CA GLU A 408 -16.18 11.72 4.52
C GLU A 408 -15.77 10.65 3.52
N ILE A 409 -15.18 9.59 4.03
CA ILE A 409 -14.86 8.40 3.26
C ILE A 409 -15.85 7.31 3.66
N ASP A 410 -16.68 6.88 2.74
CA ASP A 410 -17.75 5.90 2.93
C ASP A 410 -17.40 4.60 2.21
N ASN A 411 -17.11 3.53 2.96
CA ASN A 411 -16.95 2.20 2.37
C ASN A 411 -18.32 1.53 2.30
N ALA A 412 -19.05 1.82 1.23
CA ALA A 412 -20.46 1.44 1.10
C ALA A 412 -20.66 -0.05 0.85
N ILE A 413 -21.71 -0.60 1.44
CA ILE A 413 -22.26 -1.91 1.07
C ILE A 413 -23.21 -1.70 -0.09
N THR A 414 -23.09 -2.50 -1.14
CA THR A 414 -23.98 -2.53 -2.30
C THR A 414 -24.85 -3.79 -2.30
N ASP A 415 -25.75 -3.92 -3.26
CA ASP A 415 -26.57 -5.13 -3.43
C ASP A 415 -25.71 -6.38 -3.74
N GLU A 416 -24.51 -6.18 -4.28
CA GLU A 416 -23.52 -7.25 -4.53
C GLU A 416 -22.73 -7.64 -3.26
N GLY A 417 -22.89 -6.91 -2.15
CA GLY A 417 -22.17 -7.09 -0.90
C GLY A 417 -21.21 -5.93 -0.60
N GLY A 418 -20.20 -6.21 0.21
CA GLY A 418 -19.17 -5.25 0.56
C GLY A 418 -17.89 -5.95 0.98
N MET A 419 -16.77 -5.29 0.77
CA MET A 419 -15.45 -5.77 1.17
C MET A 419 -14.62 -4.67 1.84
N ILE A 420 -13.50 -5.05 2.42
CA ILE A 420 -12.56 -4.09 3.01
C ILE A 420 -11.90 -3.29 1.89
N HIS A 421 -11.93 -1.96 2.00
CA HIS A 421 -11.23 -1.08 1.08
C HIS A 421 -10.26 -0.16 1.84
N PRO A 422 -8.97 -0.19 1.54
CA PRO A 422 -8.02 0.85 1.93
C PRO A 422 -8.22 2.08 1.03
N PHE A 423 -8.57 3.22 1.62
CA PHE A 423 -8.63 4.50 0.91
C PHE A 423 -7.29 5.20 0.99
N HIS A 424 -6.74 5.64 -0.13
CA HIS A 424 -5.50 6.43 -0.24
C HIS A 424 -5.73 7.75 -0.97
N ILE A 425 -4.99 8.79 -0.57
CA ILE A 425 -4.96 10.11 -1.20
C ILE A 425 -3.52 10.59 -1.38
N HIS A 426 -3.20 11.10 -2.56
CA HIS A 426 -1.88 11.61 -2.94
C HIS A 426 -1.61 13.02 -2.42
N GLY A 427 -0.34 13.37 -2.26
CA GLY A 427 0.16 14.73 -2.06
C GLY A 427 -0.18 15.37 -0.72
N THR A 428 -0.76 14.62 0.22
CA THR A 428 -1.13 15.11 1.55
C THR A 428 -1.11 14.02 2.59
N GLN A 429 -1.05 14.43 3.86
CA GLN A 429 -1.27 13.58 5.03
C GLN A 429 -2.50 14.10 5.78
N PHE A 430 -3.48 13.26 6.02
CA PHE A 430 -4.71 13.62 6.72
C PHE A 430 -4.71 13.18 8.19
N LEU A 431 -5.60 13.76 8.97
CA LEU A 431 -5.92 13.31 10.32
C LEU A 431 -7.30 12.67 10.34
N VAL A 432 -7.43 11.53 10.99
CA VAL A 432 -8.71 10.86 11.19
C VAL A 432 -9.45 11.57 12.34
N LEU A 433 -10.62 12.13 12.06
CA LEU A 433 -11.46 12.84 13.02
C LEU A 433 -12.42 11.90 13.74
N SER A 434 -13.03 10.97 13.00
CA SER A 434 -13.93 9.95 13.55
C SER A 434 -14.04 8.75 12.62
N VAL A 435 -14.41 7.59 13.19
CA VAL A 435 -14.84 6.40 12.44
C VAL A 435 -16.22 6.03 12.96
N ASN A 436 -17.22 5.94 12.07
CA ASN A 436 -18.64 5.73 12.42
C ASN A 436 -19.16 6.71 13.48
N GLY A 437 -18.69 7.97 13.47
CA GLY A 437 -19.06 9.00 14.43
C GLY A 437 -18.32 8.93 15.77
N GLU A 438 -17.57 7.86 16.02
CA GLU A 438 -16.81 7.68 17.25
C GLU A 438 -15.38 8.20 17.11
N LYS A 439 -14.74 8.51 18.24
CA LYS A 439 -13.33 8.89 18.28
C LYS A 439 -12.47 7.78 17.66
N PRO A 440 -11.50 8.12 16.79
CA PRO A 440 -10.64 7.11 16.19
C PRO A 440 -9.82 6.34 17.24
N GLU A 441 -9.61 5.06 16.98
CA GLU A 441 -8.72 4.22 17.77
C GLU A 441 -7.31 4.85 17.89
N PRO A 442 -6.57 4.59 18.97
CA PRO A 442 -5.23 5.15 19.17
C PRO A 442 -4.28 4.91 17.99
N SER A 443 -4.40 3.76 17.32
CA SER A 443 -3.63 3.38 16.13
C SER A 443 -3.87 4.29 14.91
N LEU A 444 -4.97 5.03 14.90
CA LEU A 444 -5.36 5.96 13.82
C LEU A 444 -5.13 7.44 14.18
N GLN A 445 -4.61 7.76 15.37
CA GLN A 445 -4.47 9.15 15.84
C GLN A 445 -3.17 9.82 15.40
N GLY A 446 -2.50 9.33 14.35
CA GLY A 446 -1.36 9.95 13.68
C GLY A 446 -1.75 10.52 12.32
N TYR A 447 -0.78 11.15 11.65
CA TYR A 447 -0.94 11.51 10.25
C TYR A 447 -0.97 10.26 9.37
N LYS A 448 -1.91 10.22 8.44
CA LYS A 448 -2.12 9.10 7.53
C LYS A 448 -2.36 9.58 6.10
N ASP A 449 -2.03 8.75 5.15
CA ASP A 449 -2.40 8.92 3.75
C ASP A 449 -3.29 7.77 3.25
N THR A 450 -3.39 6.70 4.02
CA THR A 450 -4.18 5.51 3.70
C THR A 450 -4.98 5.08 4.93
N ILE A 451 -6.27 4.80 4.78
CA ILE A 451 -7.13 4.28 5.86
C ILE A 451 -7.93 3.08 5.38
N THR A 452 -7.82 1.98 6.11
CA THR A 452 -8.55 0.74 5.82
C THR A 452 -9.90 0.76 6.50
N LEU A 453 -10.98 0.64 5.73
CA LEU A 453 -12.34 0.65 6.22
C LEU A 453 -13.01 -0.70 5.98
N GLN A 454 -13.70 -1.21 7.01
CA GLN A 454 -14.58 -2.36 6.91
C GLN A 454 -15.83 -2.03 6.08
N PRO A 455 -16.54 -3.02 5.51
CA PRO A 455 -17.79 -2.78 4.82
C PRO A 455 -18.79 -2.01 5.69
N GLY A 456 -19.35 -0.92 5.15
CA GLY A 456 -20.30 -0.05 5.84
C GLY A 456 -19.68 0.95 6.82
N GLN A 457 -18.36 0.96 7.01
CA GLN A 457 -17.71 1.97 7.83
C GLN A 457 -17.57 3.29 7.09
N LYS A 458 -17.64 4.38 7.87
CA LYS A 458 -17.40 5.75 7.42
C LYS A 458 -16.33 6.40 8.28
N ALA A 459 -15.37 7.04 7.63
CA ALA A 459 -14.38 7.86 8.32
C ALA A 459 -14.55 9.33 7.92
N ARG A 460 -14.41 10.21 8.91
CA ARG A 460 -14.23 11.65 8.64
C ARG A 460 -12.77 11.98 8.81
N ILE A 461 -12.21 12.66 7.84
CA ILE A 461 -10.79 13.01 7.80
C ILE A 461 -10.61 14.51 7.55
N ALA A 462 -9.58 15.10 8.14
CA ALA A 462 -9.16 16.47 7.88
C ALA A 462 -8.03 16.47 6.84
N VAL A 463 -8.28 17.10 5.69
CA VAL A 463 -7.39 17.08 4.51
C VAL A 463 -6.90 18.48 4.23
N LYS A 464 -5.58 18.65 4.11
CA LYS A 464 -4.94 19.92 3.77
C LYS A 464 -3.78 19.69 2.80
N PHE A 465 -3.92 20.17 1.58
CA PHE A 465 -2.84 20.09 0.58
C PHE A 465 -1.85 21.24 0.74
N PRO A 466 -0.57 20.95 0.98
CA PRO A 466 0.46 22.00 1.05
C PRO A 466 0.86 22.56 -0.30
N TYR A 467 0.61 21.82 -1.38
CA TYR A 467 1.02 22.18 -2.75
C TYR A 467 -0.13 22.14 -3.76
N GLU A 468 0.02 22.89 -4.84
CA GLU A 468 -0.90 22.88 -5.98
C GLU A 468 -0.63 21.68 -6.89
N GLY A 469 -1.66 21.28 -7.62
CA GLY A 469 -1.56 20.25 -8.64
C GLY A 469 -2.79 19.38 -8.77
N MET A 470 -2.67 18.37 -9.64
CA MET A 470 -3.64 17.31 -9.79
C MET A 470 -3.19 16.13 -8.94
N TYR A 471 -4.06 15.62 -8.06
CA TYR A 471 -3.77 14.49 -7.19
C TYR A 471 -4.86 13.44 -7.29
N MET A 472 -4.44 12.17 -7.12
CA MET A 472 -5.36 11.04 -7.12
C MET A 472 -5.86 10.74 -5.71
N PHE A 473 -7.05 10.16 -5.64
CA PHE A 473 -7.54 9.44 -4.47
C PHE A 473 -8.22 8.16 -4.96
N HIS A 474 -7.98 7.03 -4.29
CA HIS A 474 -8.39 5.73 -4.80
C HIS A 474 -8.44 4.67 -3.72
N CYS A 475 -9.03 3.52 -4.03
CA CYS A 475 -8.84 2.30 -3.28
C CYS A 475 -7.42 1.76 -3.52
N HIS A 476 -6.73 1.33 -2.47
CA HIS A 476 -5.37 0.79 -2.59
C HIS A 476 -5.31 -0.74 -2.72
N ILE A 477 -6.43 -1.40 -3.01
CA ILE A 477 -6.39 -2.69 -3.70
C ILE A 477 -6.03 -2.37 -5.14
N LEU A 478 -4.84 -2.81 -5.58
CA LEU A 478 -4.25 -2.34 -6.84
C LEU A 478 -5.07 -2.78 -8.06
N GLU A 479 -5.73 -3.93 -7.98
CA GLU A 479 -6.65 -4.41 -9.01
C GLU A 479 -7.91 -3.53 -9.08
N HIS A 480 -8.41 -3.00 -7.96
CA HIS A 480 -9.53 -2.04 -7.94
C HIS A 480 -9.11 -0.68 -8.51
N GLU A 481 -7.90 -0.21 -8.16
CA GLU A 481 -7.33 1.00 -8.75
C GLU A 481 -7.24 0.88 -10.26
N ASP A 482 -6.65 -0.21 -10.78
CA ASP A 482 -6.54 -0.49 -12.22
C ASP A 482 -7.91 -0.64 -12.91
N ASN A 483 -8.93 -1.12 -12.20
CA ASN A 483 -10.31 -1.21 -12.67
C ASN A 483 -11.08 0.13 -12.58
N GLY A 484 -10.42 1.19 -12.12
CA GLY A 484 -10.95 2.56 -12.12
C GLY A 484 -11.63 3.00 -10.82
N MET A 485 -11.40 2.33 -9.67
CA MET A 485 -11.83 2.80 -8.35
C MET A 485 -10.95 3.96 -7.88
N MET A 486 -10.98 5.04 -8.62
CA MET A 486 -10.12 6.20 -8.48
C MET A 486 -10.86 7.46 -8.93
N GLY A 487 -10.51 8.58 -8.34
CA GLY A 487 -10.88 9.93 -8.73
C GLY A 487 -9.69 10.87 -8.64
N GLN A 488 -9.88 12.12 -9.07
CA GLN A 488 -8.83 13.12 -9.00
C GLN A 488 -9.35 14.47 -8.50
N ILE A 489 -8.47 15.17 -7.80
CA ILE A 489 -8.71 16.49 -7.26
C ILE A 489 -7.69 17.48 -7.80
N GLU A 490 -8.19 18.65 -8.22
CA GLU A 490 -7.35 19.79 -8.59
C GLU A 490 -7.21 20.73 -7.38
N VAL A 491 -5.97 20.95 -6.95
CA VAL A 491 -5.60 21.88 -5.89
C VAL A 491 -5.04 23.15 -6.50
N LYS A 492 -5.66 24.30 -6.15
CA LYS A 492 -5.32 25.66 -6.70
C LYS A 492 -4.85 26.61 -5.61
#